data_cb92a6cfa46ed53188142090d5e8228d
#
_entry.id   cb92a6cfa46ed53188142090d5e8228d
#
_cell.length_a   1.000
_cell.length_b   1.000
_cell.length_c   1.000
_cell.angle_alpha   90.00
_cell.angle_beta   90.00
_cell.angle_gamma   90.00
#
_symmetry.space_group_name_H-M   'P 1'
#
loop_
_entity.id
_entity.type
_entity.pdbx_description
1 polymer ?
#
loop_
_entity_poly.entity_id
_entity_poly.type
_entity_poly.pdbx_seq_one_letter_code
_entity_poly.pdbx_strand_id
1 'polypeptide(L)'
;MFDSKLKKLGKNVVLGFFAVITLLLTLLCLFNNAYLSWDEHTTIVADKPFYLLLWFIIVLFFVYFVRKHYRTQDTYYFNKIFIILSLILLIVGIFMIFKFDFVPVADQASILEAAAGLKNGNYSYFTPMGYVGKCSNQAGIVVILYYLSFIFGENNYQAFQVLNIIGLLVSYYCLCKISQISFHNDELKNWTLILLFIFFPLTFYVAFVYGNIFGHAFSLFAILAGYQYFETGKIKYILLSIVSIIFAMMFKSNYMIVFVAMVIFILFDIILNKKYTSIILLILFVPAYFASSMIPNTIIKNITGIELGKGIPMIAYVEMGLQDSDVAPGWYNGYNWSVYENNNGDYDAANSQAKSDLGNTLSYYITHPGEFINFLYRKTVSQWCNPDFQGTWVTRHSSFYIQSELWYQIYNVYETVILLGTLAYIYFTGRHMKLHRLLLPTIFIGGFLFHLFWEAKSQYTITYFVLLIPYCAKGLMDMTNEMIDSFRNIRIVRSIPKKIGMIIKMDTVRFIVFITALASIIKIIA
;
A
#
# COMPACT_ATOMS: atom_id res chain seq x y z
N MET A 1 0.88 34.99 13.44
CA MET A 1 -0.54 34.58 13.52
C MET A 1 -1.04 33.89 12.24
N PHE A 2 -0.76 34.40 11.04
CA PHE A 2 -1.15 33.80 9.76
C PHE A 2 -0.53 32.41 9.55
N ASP A 3 0.78 32.24 9.83
CA ASP A 3 1.52 30.98 9.67
C ASP A 3 0.98 29.83 10.56
N SER A 4 0.53 30.16 11.78
CA SER A 4 -0.04 29.15 12.67
C SER A 4 -1.44 28.70 12.21
N LYS A 5 -2.22 29.58 11.59
CA LYS A 5 -3.51 29.25 10.99
C LYS A 5 -3.33 28.38 9.75
N LEU A 6 -2.35 28.68 8.88
CA LEU A 6 -2.07 27.91 7.68
C LEU A 6 -1.57 26.49 8.02
N LYS A 7 -0.66 26.36 9.01
CA LYS A 7 -0.24 25.04 9.53
C LYS A 7 -1.41 24.23 10.06
N LYS A 8 -2.29 24.87 10.81
CA LYS A 8 -3.50 24.22 11.35
C LYS A 8 -4.44 23.79 10.25
N LEU A 9 -4.62 24.63 9.23
CA LEU A 9 -5.48 24.35 8.08
C LEU A 9 -4.93 23.13 7.29
N GLY A 10 -3.67 23.15 6.86
CA GLY A 10 -3.07 22.04 6.11
C GLY A 10 -3.12 20.72 6.87
N LYS A 11 -2.80 20.76 8.16
CA LYS A 11 -2.95 19.58 9.03
C LYS A 11 -4.39 19.07 9.08
N ASN A 12 -5.37 19.96 9.26
CA ASN A 12 -6.77 19.57 9.38
C ASN A 12 -7.34 19.04 8.07
N VAL A 13 -6.90 19.57 6.92
CA VAL A 13 -7.29 19.06 5.60
C VAL A 13 -6.82 17.64 5.41
N VAL A 14 -5.52 17.36 5.61
CA VAL A 14 -4.99 16.00 5.48
C VAL A 14 -5.66 15.05 6.47
N LEU A 15 -5.81 15.47 7.73
CA LEU A 15 -6.47 14.65 8.75
C LEU A 15 -7.94 14.39 8.41
N GLY A 16 -8.65 15.40 7.86
CA GLY A 16 -10.03 15.26 7.41
C GLY A 16 -10.18 14.24 6.29
N PHE A 17 -9.36 14.34 5.24
CA PHE A 17 -9.35 13.35 4.16
C PHE A 17 -8.99 11.95 4.67
N PHE A 18 -7.97 11.85 5.53
CA PHE A 18 -7.58 10.59 6.14
C PHE A 18 -8.74 9.95 6.92
N ALA A 19 -9.44 10.75 7.73
CA ALA A 19 -10.58 10.28 8.51
C ALA A 19 -11.75 9.83 7.62
N VAL A 20 -12.09 10.63 6.61
CA VAL A 20 -13.21 10.33 5.71
C VAL A 20 -12.93 9.09 4.88
N ILE A 21 -11.74 8.97 4.28
CA ILE A 21 -11.39 7.79 3.47
C ILE A 21 -11.30 6.54 4.35
N THR A 22 -10.68 6.62 5.53
CA THR A 22 -10.59 5.48 6.44
C THR A 22 -11.99 5.05 6.93
N LEU A 23 -12.88 5.99 7.24
CA LEU A 23 -14.26 5.70 7.62
C LEU A 23 -15.03 5.08 6.45
N LEU A 24 -14.93 5.64 5.25
CA LEU A 24 -15.55 5.08 4.05
C LEU A 24 -15.12 3.64 3.81
N LEU A 25 -13.81 3.37 3.79
CA LEU A 25 -13.29 2.01 3.60
C LEU A 25 -13.71 1.08 4.74
N THR A 26 -13.70 1.56 5.99
CA THR A 26 -14.18 0.75 7.13
C THR A 26 -15.64 0.33 6.93
N LEU A 27 -16.51 1.24 6.51
CA LEU A 27 -17.91 0.93 6.26
C LEU A 27 -18.07 -0.01 5.06
N LEU A 28 -17.36 0.25 3.97
CA LEU A 28 -17.40 -0.63 2.79
C LEU A 28 -16.96 -2.06 3.14
N CYS A 29 -15.81 -2.22 3.84
CA CYS A 29 -15.29 -3.54 4.22
C CYS A 29 -16.09 -4.23 5.35
N LEU A 30 -16.84 -3.49 6.16
CA LEU A 30 -17.76 -4.10 7.13
C LEU A 30 -19.00 -4.74 6.48
N PHE A 31 -19.45 -4.18 5.35
CA PHE A 31 -20.68 -4.65 4.69
C PHE A 31 -20.43 -5.46 3.43
N ASN A 32 -19.24 -5.37 2.85
CA ASN A 32 -18.89 -6.04 1.60
C ASN A 32 -17.55 -6.73 1.71
N ASN A 33 -17.46 -7.86 1.04
CA ASN A 33 -16.22 -8.57 0.81
C ASN A 33 -16.10 -8.90 -0.69
N ALA A 34 -14.91 -8.80 -1.25
CA ALA A 34 -14.63 -9.10 -2.64
C ALA A 34 -13.71 -10.32 -2.75
N TYR A 35 -14.17 -11.36 -3.43
CA TYR A 35 -13.40 -12.57 -3.69
C TYR A 35 -12.91 -12.57 -5.12
N LEU A 36 -11.65 -12.94 -5.32
CA LEU A 36 -11.05 -13.11 -6.62
C LEU A 36 -10.97 -14.60 -6.96
N SER A 37 -11.57 -15.00 -8.09
CA SER A 37 -11.46 -16.37 -8.59
C SER A 37 -10.08 -16.64 -9.22
N TRP A 38 -9.82 -17.90 -9.57
CA TRP A 38 -8.56 -18.29 -10.23
C TRP A 38 -8.34 -17.56 -11.57
N ASP A 39 -9.40 -17.32 -12.32
CA ASP A 39 -9.45 -16.64 -13.62
C ASP A 39 -9.59 -15.11 -13.51
N GLU A 40 -9.35 -14.55 -12.34
CA GLU A 40 -9.37 -13.11 -12.04
C GLU A 40 -10.77 -12.46 -12.02
N HIS A 41 -11.86 -13.23 -12.02
CA HIS A 41 -13.21 -12.68 -11.80
C HIS A 41 -13.41 -12.27 -10.35
N THR A 42 -13.93 -11.07 -10.13
CA THR A 42 -14.23 -10.56 -8.79
C THR A 42 -15.72 -10.71 -8.47
N THR A 43 -16.02 -11.44 -7.40
CA THR A 43 -17.37 -11.57 -6.86
C THR A 43 -17.51 -10.75 -5.59
N ILE A 44 -18.43 -9.79 -5.59
CA ILE A 44 -18.76 -8.98 -4.41
C ILE A 44 -19.89 -9.69 -3.64
N VAL A 45 -19.67 -9.91 -2.35
CA VAL A 45 -20.63 -10.53 -1.44
C VAL A 45 -20.91 -9.65 -0.23
N ALA A 46 -22.13 -9.75 0.30
CA ALA A 46 -22.46 -9.07 1.56
C ALA A 46 -21.73 -9.72 2.74
N ASP A 47 -21.18 -8.89 3.61
CA ASP A 47 -20.47 -9.34 4.80
C ASP A 47 -21.32 -9.26 6.09
N LYS A 48 -20.78 -9.75 7.19
CA LYS A 48 -21.41 -9.85 8.50
C LYS A 48 -20.81 -8.83 9.47
N PRO A 49 -21.24 -7.54 9.45
CA PRO A 49 -20.57 -6.47 10.19
C PRO A 49 -20.48 -6.74 11.69
N PHE A 50 -21.51 -7.33 12.31
CA PHE A 50 -21.49 -7.61 13.75
C PHE A 50 -20.54 -8.74 14.13
N TYR A 51 -20.32 -9.71 13.24
CA TYR A 51 -19.31 -10.75 13.41
C TYR A 51 -17.90 -10.14 13.39
N LEU A 52 -17.62 -9.25 12.44
CA LEU A 52 -16.35 -8.55 12.33
C LEU A 52 -16.09 -7.62 13.53
N LEU A 53 -17.12 -6.90 13.98
CA LEU A 53 -17.04 -6.06 15.19
C LEU A 53 -16.78 -6.91 16.44
N LEU A 54 -17.38 -8.07 16.56
CA LEU A 54 -17.11 -9.01 17.66
C LEU A 54 -15.64 -9.46 17.66
N TRP A 55 -15.09 -9.81 16.50
CA TRP A 55 -13.69 -10.17 16.39
C TRP A 55 -12.76 -9.00 16.73
N PHE A 56 -13.10 -7.79 16.30
CA PHE A 56 -12.34 -6.61 16.72
C PHE A 56 -12.29 -6.46 18.25
N ILE A 57 -13.43 -6.65 18.92
CA ILE A 57 -13.51 -6.61 20.38
C ILE A 57 -12.64 -7.73 21.00
N ILE A 58 -12.69 -8.95 20.46
CA ILE A 58 -11.87 -10.07 20.94
C ILE A 58 -10.38 -9.74 20.81
N VAL A 59 -9.95 -9.23 19.64
CA VAL A 59 -8.56 -8.80 19.42
C VAL A 59 -8.16 -7.67 20.36
N LEU A 60 -9.03 -6.69 20.59
CA LEU A 60 -8.79 -5.60 21.54
C LEU A 60 -8.57 -6.12 22.96
N PHE A 61 -9.40 -7.07 23.42
CA PHE A 61 -9.22 -7.69 24.74
C PHE A 61 -7.94 -8.54 24.81
N PHE A 62 -7.58 -9.23 23.72
CA PHE A 62 -6.30 -9.95 23.65
C PHE A 62 -5.12 -8.98 23.79
N VAL A 63 -5.11 -7.89 23.04
CA VAL A 63 -4.09 -6.84 23.13
C VAL A 63 -4.05 -6.23 24.54
N TYR A 64 -5.22 -5.92 25.12
CA TYR A 64 -5.31 -5.45 26.51
C TYR A 64 -4.66 -6.43 27.49
N PHE A 65 -4.93 -7.73 27.36
CA PHE A 65 -4.41 -8.76 28.27
C PHE A 65 -2.89 -8.89 28.16
N VAL A 66 -2.38 -8.94 26.92
CA VAL A 66 -0.94 -8.98 26.66
C VAL A 66 -0.25 -7.75 27.23
N ARG A 67 -0.75 -6.55 26.95
CA ARG A 67 -0.15 -5.29 27.42
C ARG A 67 -0.21 -5.11 28.95
N LYS A 68 -1.23 -5.64 29.56
CA LYS A 68 -1.35 -5.60 31.03
C LYS A 68 -0.30 -6.47 31.73
N HIS A 69 0.07 -7.60 31.16
CA HIS A 69 0.99 -8.57 31.76
C HIS A 69 2.42 -8.44 31.25
N TYR A 70 2.59 -8.03 29.99
CA TYR A 70 3.89 -7.95 29.34
C TYR A 70 4.12 -6.52 28.82
N ARG A 71 4.76 -5.68 29.63
CA ARG A 71 5.21 -4.36 29.19
C ARG A 71 6.51 -4.50 28.41
N THR A 72 6.40 -4.55 27.09
CA THR A 72 7.54 -4.64 26.18
C THR A 72 8.06 -3.24 25.80
N GLN A 73 8.71 -2.56 26.73
CA GLN A 73 9.29 -1.22 26.45
C GLN A 73 10.75 -1.27 25.98
N ASP A 74 11.36 -2.45 25.91
CA ASP A 74 12.80 -2.59 25.69
C ASP A 74 13.13 -2.80 24.21
N THR A 75 14.07 -2.00 23.67
CA THR A 75 14.64 -2.15 22.34
C THR A 75 15.33 -3.53 22.15
N TYR A 76 15.84 -4.11 23.23
CA TYR A 76 16.43 -5.47 23.21
C TYR A 76 15.41 -6.52 22.76
N TYR A 77 14.16 -6.45 23.26
CA TYR A 77 13.09 -7.36 22.85
C TYR A 77 12.74 -7.21 21.36
N PHE A 78 12.72 -5.97 20.84
CA PHE A 78 12.49 -5.75 19.42
C PHE A 78 13.49 -6.51 18.55
N ASN A 79 14.79 -6.32 18.79
CA ASN A 79 15.84 -6.95 17.99
C ASN A 79 15.76 -8.49 18.07
N LYS A 80 15.52 -9.01 19.26
CA LYS A 80 15.37 -10.47 19.46
C LYS A 80 14.16 -11.03 18.72
N ILE A 81 13.00 -10.42 18.86
CA ILE A 81 11.75 -10.84 18.18
C ILE A 81 11.92 -10.70 16.66
N PHE A 82 12.46 -9.57 16.19
CA PHE A 82 12.68 -9.34 14.77
C PHE A 82 13.61 -10.41 14.18
N ILE A 83 14.73 -10.74 14.82
CA ILE A 83 15.65 -11.78 14.34
C ILE A 83 14.96 -13.15 14.29
N ILE A 84 14.25 -13.54 15.36
CA ILE A 84 13.55 -14.84 15.42
C ILE A 84 12.52 -14.94 14.29
N LEU A 85 11.64 -13.95 14.16
CA LEU A 85 10.60 -13.94 13.15
C LEU A 85 11.19 -13.87 11.73
N SER A 86 12.30 -13.13 11.55
CA SER A 86 13.00 -13.06 10.27
C SER A 86 13.61 -14.40 9.87
N LEU A 87 14.21 -15.12 10.82
CA LEU A 87 14.75 -16.46 10.57
C LEU A 87 13.64 -17.45 10.21
N ILE A 88 12.50 -17.41 10.92
CA ILE A 88 11.34 -18.24 10.59
C ILE A 88 10.86 -17.94 9.17
N LEU A 89 10.66 -16.66 8.84
CA LEU A 89 10.20 -16.26 7.50
C LEU A 89 11.20 -16.65 6.41
N LEU A 90 12.49 -16.50 6.67
CA LEU A 90 13.55 -16.89 5.72
C LEU A 90 13.53 -18.41 5.46
N ILE A 91 13.50 -19.21 6.52
CA ILE A 91 13.52 -20.69 6.41
C ILE A 91 12.24 -21.18 5.71
N VAL A 92 11.07 -20.71 6.17
CA VAL A 92 9.78 -21.11 5.60
C VAL A 92 9.65 -20.61 4.16
N GLY A 93 10.03 -19.35 3.89
CA GLY A 93 9.95 -18.77 2.55
C GLY A 93 10.87 -19.48 1.55
N ILE A 94 12.11 -19.77 1.91
CA ILE A 94 13.03 -20.54 1.07
C ILE A 94 12.48 -21.95 0.81
N PHE A 95 12.01 -22.63 1.87
CA PHE A 95 11.39 -23.94 1.72
C PHE A 95 10.21 -23.91 0.74
N MET A 96 9.31 -22.94 0.89
CA MET A 96 8.15 -22.79 0.02
C MET A 96 8.55 -22.54 -1.44
N ILE A 97 9.50 -21.63 -1.69
CA ILE A 97 9.95 -21.28 -3.04
C ILE A 97 10.46 -22.52 -3.78
N PHE A 98 11.32 -23.30 -3.15
CA PHE A 98 11.91 -24.49 -3.80
C PHE A 98 10.98 -25.71 -3.80
N LYS A 99 10.07 -25.83 -2.83
CA LYS A 99 9.11 -26.94 -2.76
C LYS A 99 7.97 -26.82 -3.75
N PHE A 100 7.43 -25.59 -3.93
CA PHE A 100 6.21 -25.37 -4.69
C PHE A 100 6.45 -24.75 -6.07
N ASP A 101 7.66 -24.30 -6.35
CA ASP A 101 8.11 -23.78 -7.64
C ASP A 101 7.14 -22.76 -8.26
N PHE A 102 7.12 -21.57 -7.71
CA PHE A 102 6.25 -20.48 -8.16
C PHE A 102 6.71 -19.90 -9.49
N VAL A 103 6.40 -20.60 -10.57
CA VAL A 103 6.80 -20.22 -11.94
C VAL A 103 6.16 -18.89 -12.34
N PRO A 104 6.93 -17.93 -12.82
CA PRO A 104 6.42 -16.65 -13.34
C PRO A 104 5.53 -16.83 -14.57
N VAL A 105 4.41 -16.09 -14.61
CA VAL A 105 3.46 -16.09 -15.73
C VAL A 105 3.09 -14.66 -16.13
N ALA A 106 2.51 -14.48 -17.31
CA ALA A 106 2.07 -13.19 -17.85
C ALA A 106 3.19 -12.12 -17.78
N ASP A 107 2.92 -10.96 -17.22
CA ASP A 107 3.89 -9.86 -17.10
C ASP A 107 5.22 -10.29 -16.45
N GLN A 108 5.18 -11.21 -15.46
CA GLN A 108 6.39 -11.71 -14.82
C GLN A 108 7.29 -12.48 -15.81
N ALA A 109 6.68 -13.32 -16.65
CA ALA A 109 7.41 -14.03 -17.70
C ALA A 109 7.99 -13.04 -18.72
N SER A 110 7.18 -12.09 -19.17
CA SER A 110 7.59 -11.10 -20.18
C SER A 110 8.78 -10.24 -19.72
N ILE A 111 8.85 -9.81 -18.45
CA ILE A 111 9.99 -9.03 -17.96
C ILE A 111 11.26 -9.89 -17.81
N LEU A 112 11.13 -11.18 -17.44
CA LEU A 112 12.27 -12.11 -17.38
C LEU A 112 12.81 -12.42 -18.78
N GLU A 113 11.93 -12.70 -19.74
CA GLU A 113 12.29 -12.95 -21.13
C GLU A 113 12.94 -11.71 -21.77
N ALA A 114 12.41 -10.51 -21.50
CA ALA A 114 13.02 -9.26 -21.95
C ALA A 114 14.42 -9.06 -21.35
N ALA A 115 14.61 -9.37 -20.07
CA ALA A 115 15.92 -9.29 -19.42
C ALA A 115 16.92 -10.31 -20.00
N ALA A 116 16.49 -11.55 -20.26
CA ALA A 116 17.28 -12.54 -20.98
C ALA A 116 17.59 -12.10 -22.42
N GLY A 117 16.61 -11.48 -23.09
CA GLY A 117 16.78 -10.93 -24.43
C GLY A 117 17.88 -9.87 -24.53
N LEU A 118 18.03 -8.99 -23.51
CA LEU A 118 19.16 -8.04 -23.44
C LEU A 118 20.52 -8.73 -23.46
N LYS A 119 20.61 -9.90 -22.83
CA LYS A 119 21.86 -10.66 -22.71
C LYS A 119 22.14 -11.47 -23.98
N ASN A 120 21.08 -12.03 -24.58
CA ASN A 120 21.20 -13.00 -25.68
C ASN A 120 21.04 -12.36 -27.08
N GLY A 121 20.88 -11.04 -27.16
CA GLY A 121 20.73 -10.33 -28.42
C GLY A 121 19.34 -10.42 -29.04
N ASN A 122 18.32 -10.89 -28.31
CA ASN A 122 16.93 -10.86 -28.76
C ASN A 122 16.24 -9.56 -28.33
N TYR A 123 16.25 -8.57 -29.18
CA TYR A 123 15.73 -7.23 -28.87
C TYR A 123 14.28 -7.00 -29.29
N SER A 124 13.54 -8.04 -29.68
CA SER A 124 12.13 -7.93 -30.11
C SER A 124 11.21 -7.34 -29.05
N TYR A 125 11.51 -7.58 -27.76
CA TYR A 125 10.76 -7.03 -26.64
C TYR A 125 10.82 -5.50 -26.51
N PHE A 126 11.84 -4.86 -27.13
CA PHE A 126 12.09 -3.41 -27.04
C PHE A 126 11.61 -2.63 -28.26
N THR A 127 11.13 -3.30 -29.29
CA THR A 127 10.48 -2.65 -30.43
C THR A 127 9.16 -2.00 -30.00
N PRO A 128 8.60 -1.02 -30.74
CA PRO A 128 7.35 -0.35 -30.35
C PRO A 128 6.18 -1.32 -30.05
N MET A 129 6.11 -2.44 -30.77
CA MET A 129 5.09 -3.48 -30.58
C MET A 129 5.51 -4.59 -29.59
N GLY A 130 6.76 -4.57 -29.13
CA GLY A 130 7.26 -5.49 -28.10
C GLY A 130 6.75 -5.11 -26.71
N TYR A 131 6.87 -6.05 -25.75
CA TYR A 131 6.32 -5.86 -24.40
C TYR A 131 6.88 -4.60 -23.70
N VAL A 132 8.20 -4.41 -23.68
CA VAL A 132 8.84 -3.24 -23.05
C VAL A 132 8.60 -1.97 -23.84
N GLY A 133 8.50 -2.08 -25.18
CA GLY A 133 8.12 -0.95 -26.03
C GLY A 133 6.72 -0.43 -25.72
N LYS A 134 5.75 -1.32 -25.49
CA LYS A 134 4.38 -0.97 -25.04
C LYS A 134 4.36 -0.51 -23.59
N CYS A 135 5.03 -1.25 -22.70
CA CYS A 135 5.07 -1.03 -21.25
C CYS A 135 6.43 -0.45 -20.83
N SER A 136 6.79 0.74 -21.35
CA SER A 136 8.09 1.39 -21.11
C SER A 136 8.37 1.66 -19.61
N ASN A 137 7.34 1.72 -18.79
CA ASN A 137 7.44 1.79 -17.33
C ASN A 137 8.03 0.53 -16.67
N GLN A 138 8.15 -0.59 -17.40
CA GLN A 138 8.81 -1.82 -16.95
C GLN A 138 10.32 -1.85 -17.26
N ALA A 139 10.85 -0.89 -18.01
CA ALA A 139 12.26 -0.82 -18.38
C ALA A 139 13.19 -0.92 -17.15
N GLY A 140 12.80 -0.29 -16.02
CA GLY A 140 13.61 -0.29 -14.79
C GLY A 140 13.81 -1.68 -14.20
N ILE A 141 12.74 -2.45 -14.01
CA ILE A 141 12.84 -3.81 -13.48
C ILE A 141 13.54 -4.76 -14.45
N VAL A 142 13.33 -4.60 -15.76
CA VAL A 142 14.00 -5.41 -16.80
C VAL A 142 15.51 -5.20 -16.74
N VAL A 143 15.99 -3.96 -16.61
CA VAL A 143 17.43 -3.66 -16.46
C VAL A 143 18.00 -4.24 -15.17
N ILE A 144 17.25 -4.18 -14.06
CA ILE A 144 17.68 -4.78 -12.80
C ILE A 144 17.80 -6.31 -12.93
N LEU A 145 16.81 -6.96 -13.52
CA LEU A 145 16.84 -8.41 -13.79
C LEU A 145 17.99 -8.78 -14.74
N TYR A 146 18.27 -7.97 -15.76
CA TYR A 146 19.42 -8.16 -16.62
C TYR A 146 20.75 -8.18 -15.83
N TYR A 147 20.97 -7.21 -14.93
CA TYR A 147 22.19 -7.25 -14.11
C TYR A 147 22.21 -8.39 -13.10
N LEU A 148 21.07 -8.76 -12.53
CA LEU A 148 20.99 -9.92 -11.63
C LEU A 148 21.28 -11.24 -12.36
N SER A 149 21.02 -11.33 -13.66
CA SER A 149 21.33 -12.52 -14.48
C SER A 149 22.82 -12.82 -14.59
N PHE A 150 23.70 -11.85 -14.39
CA PHE A 150 25.16 -12.10 -14.35
C PHE A 150 25.61 -12.76 -13.05
N ILE A 151 24.83 -12.62 -11.98
CA ILE A 151 25.14 -13.17 -10.66
C ILE A 151 24.48 -14.54 -10.48
N PHE A 152 23.20 -14.65 -10.85
CA PHE A 152 22.36 -15.81 -10.54
C PHE A 152 22.04 -16.70 -11.75
N GLY A 153 22.48 -16.31 -12.96
CA GLY A 153 22.12 -16.98 -14.21
C GLY A 153 20.84 -16.43 -14.84
N GLU A 154 20.60 -16.80 -16.08
CA GLU A 154 19.43 -16.39 -16.84
C GLU A 154 18.18 -17.09 -16.32
N ASN A 155 17.05 -16.35 -16.36
CA ASN A 155 15.75 -16.87 -15.93
C ASN A 155 15.71 -17.45 -14.51
N ASN A 156 16.67 -17.09 -13.64
CA ASN A 156 16.72 -17.57 -12.27
C ASN A 156 15.73 -16.76 -11.40
N TYR A 157 14.43 -17.00 -11.63
CA TYR A 157 13.35 -16.36 -10.88
C TYR A 157 13.34 -16.73 -9.40
N GLN A 158 13.76 -17.96 -9.04
CA GLN A 158 13.81 -18.39 -7.65
C GLN A 158 14.80 -17.55 -6.84
N ALA A 159 15.95 -17.16 -7.42
CA ALA A 159 16.87 -16.24 -6.76
C ALA A 159 16.21 -14.88 -6.50
N PHE A 160 15.42 -14.35 -7.45
CA PHE A 160 14.68 -13.11 -7.23
C PHE A 160 13.63 -13.27 -6.13
N GLN A 161 12.94 -14.40 -6.08
CA GLN A 161 11.96 -14.71 -5.02
C GLN A 161 12.62 -14.78 -3.63
N VAL A 162 13.81 -15.39 -3.52
CA VAL A 162 14.61 -15.37 -2.28
C VAL A 162 15.01 -13.93 -1.90
N LEU A 163 15.45 -13.14 -2.87
CA LEU A 163 15.73 -11.71 -2.64
C LEU A 163 14.49 -10.94 -2.20
N ASN A 164 13.29 -11.28 -2.70
CA ASN A 164 12.03 -10.70 -2.23
C ASN A 164 11.81 -10.92 -0.72
N ILE A 165 12.21 -12.07 -0.15
CA ILE A 165 12.11 -12.28 1.31
C ILE A 165 12.95 -11.22 2.04
N ILE A 166 14.18 -10.95 1.56
CA ILE A 166 15.05 -9.91 2.13
C ILE A 166 14.39 -8.54 1.99
N GLY A 167 13.85 -8.22 0.81
CA GLY A 167 13.12 -6.98 0.56
C GLY A 167 11.93 -6.80 1.50
N LEU A 168 11.18 -7.87 1.77
CA LEU A 168 10.06 -7.86 2.71
C LEU A 168 10.53 -7.57 4.15
N LEU A 169 11.62 -8.20 4.59
CA LEU A 169 12.20 -7.96 5.91
C LEU A 169 12.72 -6.52 6.06
N VAL A 170 13.34 -5.97 5.01
CA VAL A 170 13.74 -4.55 4.97
C VAL A 170 12.52 -3.65 5.09
N SER A 171 11.42 -3.97 4.39
CA SER A 171 10.17 -3.21 4.48
C SER A 171 9.62 -3.19 5.92
N TYR A 172 9.59 -4.35 6.57
CA TYR A 172 9.12 -4.48 7.96
C TYR A 172 10.00 -3.70 8.93
N TYR A 173 11.30 -3.83 8.80
CA TYR A 173 12.24 -3.06 9.62
C TYR A 173 12.07 -1.55 9.44
N CYS A 174 11.99 -1.08 8.20
CA CYS A 174 11.82 0.35 7.89
C CYS A 174 10.51 0.88 8.48
N LEU A 175 9.38 0.18 8.29
CA LEU A 175 8.09 0.65 8.79
C LEU A 175 8.04 0.65 10.34
N CYS A 176 8.64 -0.34 10.99
CA CYS A 176 8.81 -0.34 12.45
C CYS A 176 9.65 0.86 12.94
N LYS A 177 10.74 1.18 12.23
CA LYS A 177 11.57 2.35 12.56
C LYS A 177 10.85 3.67 12.30
N ILE A 178 10.11 3.78 11.19
CA ILE A 178 9.27 4.94 10.90
C ILE A 178 8.22 5.12 12.01
N SER A 179 7.56 4.05 12.46
CA SER A 179 6.60 4.12 13.56
C SER A 179 7.25 4.61 14.86
N GLN A 180 8.43 4.08 15.21
CA GLN A 180 9.21 4.50 16.38
C GLN A 180 9.52 5.99 16.35
N ILE A 181 10.10 6.47 15.23
CA ILE A 181 10.48 7.88 15.06
C ILE A 181 9.25 8.79 15.07
N SER A 182 8.22 8.44 14.29
CA SER A 182 7.03 9.27 14.15
C SER A 182 6.28 9.47 15.47
N PHE A 183 6.25 8.45 16.32
CA PHE A 183 5.47 8.48 17.56
C PHE A 183 6.34 8.60 18.83
N HIS A 184 7.68 8.52 18.72
CA HIS A 184 8.61 8.47 19.83
C HIS A 184 8.23 7.40 20.87
N ASN A 185 7.90 6.19 20.39
CA ASN A 185 7.36 5.11 21.22
C ASN A 185 7.95 3.76 20.80
N ASP A 186 8.72 3.15 21.71
CA ASP A 186 9.37 1.86 21.48
C ASP A 186 8.38 0.68 21.53
N GLU A 187 7.37 0.76 22.38
CA GLU A 187 6.34 -0.27 22.44
C GLU A 187 5.55 -0.35 21.13
N LEU A 188 5.27 0.80 20.51
CA LEU A 188 4.57 0.87 19.23
C LEU A 188 5.35 0.16 18.12
N LYS A 189 6.67 0.28 18.12
CA LYS A 189 7.54 -0.44 17.17
C LYS A 189 7.31 -1.96 17.25
N ASN A 190 7.21 -2.50 18.47
CA ASN A 190 7.00 -3.93 18.70
C ASN A 190 5.62 -4.39 18.22
N TRP A 191 4.55 -3.61 18.51
CA TRP A 191 3.20 -3.91 18.02
C TRP A 191 3.09 -3.79 16.50
N THR A 192 3.74 -2.80 15.89
CA THR A 192 3.83 -2.69 14.44
C THR A 192 4.49 -3.94 13.84
N LEU A 193 5.57 -4.43 14.44
CA LEU A 193 6.26 -5.64 14.00
C LEU A 193 5.34 -6.88 14.05
N ILE A 194 4.65 -7.08 15.16
CA ILE A 194 3.74 -8.23 15.33
C ILE A 194 2.64 -8.20 14.26
N LEU A 195 2.01 -7.04 14.06
CA LEU A 195 0.96 -6.89 13.06
C LEU A 195 1.50 -7.13 11.63
N LEU A 196 2.71 -6.66 11.31
CA LEU A 196 3.31 -6.92 9.99
C LEU A 196 3.54 -8.40 9.71
N PHE A 197 4.05 -9.15 10.69
CA PHE A 197 4.31 -10.59 10.51
C PHE A 197 3.04 -11.44 10.46
N ILE A 198 1.94 -10.96 11.01
CA ILE A 198 0.63 -11.63 10.91
C ILE A 198 -0.05 -11.31 9.55
N PHE A 199 0.38 -10.26 8.84
CA PHE A 199 -0.20 -9.86 7.56
C PHE A 199 0.31 -10.74 6.41
N PHE A 200 -0.17 -11.99 6.33
CA PHE A 200 0.24 -12.97 5.34
C PHE A 200 0.00 -12.58 3.87
N PRO A 201 -1.03 -11.80 3.46
CA PRO A 201 -1.17 -11.41 2.06
C PRO A 201 0.09 -10.81 1.47
N LEU A 202 0.80 -9.92 2.20
CA LEU A 202 2.06 -9.35 1.73
C LEU A 202 3.18 -10.40 1.66
N THR A 203 3.16 -11.41 2.53
CA THR A 203 4.17 -12.50 2.54
C THR A 203 4.10 -13.33 1.26
N PHE A 204 2.91 -13.59 0.71
CA PHE A 204 2.78 -14.34 -0.55
C PHE A 204 3.39 -13.61 -1.76
N TYR A 205 3.52 -12.29 -1.70
CA TYR A 205 4.21 -11.53 -2.75
C TYR A 205 5.70 -11.83 -2.88
N VAL A 206 6.30 -12.58 -1.96
CA VAL A 206 7.69 -13.07 -2.16
C VAL A 206 7.80 -13.98 -3.39
N ALA A 207 6.73 -14.69 -3.73
CA ALA A 207 6.65 -15.51 -4.93
C ALA A 207 6.52 -14.68 -6.23
N PHE A 208 6.17 -13.40 -6.14
CA PHE A 208 5.85 -12.57 -7.28
C PHE A 208 7.10 -11.90 -7.86
N VAL A 209 7.53 -12.36 -9.02
CA VAL A 209 8.71 -11.82 -9.73
C VAL A 209 8.31 -10.52 -10.42
N TYR A 210 8.13 -9.49 -9.62
CA TYR A 210 7.72 -8.15 -10.07
C TYR A 210 8.21 -7.08 -9.08
N GLY A 211 8.01 -5.82 -9.40
CA GLY A 211 8.55 -4.71 -8.60
C GLY A 211 7.86 -4.42 -7.25
N ASN A 212 6.86 -5.22 -6.84
CA ASN A 212 6.03 -4.91 -5.68
C ASN A 212 6.83 -4.85 -4.36
N ILE A 213 7.57 -5.91 -4.03
CA ILE A 213 8.31 -6.00 -2.75
C ILE A 213 9.48 -5.03 -2.72
N PHE A 214 10.34 -5.04 -3.75
CA PHE A 214 11.50 -4.17 -3.77
C PHE A 214 11.12 -2.70 -3.87
N GLY A 215 10.14 -2.35 -4.71
CA GLY A 215 9.64 -0.98 -4.79
C GLY A 215 9.10 -0.51 -3.43
N HIS A 216 8.38 -1.38 -2.70
CA HIS A 216 7.91 -1.08 -1.34
C HIS A 216 9.06 -0.90 -0.36
N ALA A 217 10.05 -1.81 -0.37
CA ALA A 217 11.22 -1.74 0.50
C ALA A 217 12.02 -0.44 0.29
N PHE A 218 12.33 -0.12 -0.96
CA PHE A 218 13.06 1.09 -1.29
C PHE A 218 12.26 2.36 -1.00
N SER A 219 10.94 2.36 -1.20
CA SER A 219 10.10 3.51 -0.85
C SER A 219 10.06 3.77 0.65
N LEU A 220 9.92 2.73 1.47
CA LEU A 220 9.97 2.84 2.94
C LEU A 220 11.38 3.24 3.43
N PHE A 221 12.42 2.73 2.79
CA PHE A 221 13.79 3.14 3.12
C PHE A 221 14.04 4.61 2.77
N ALA A 222 13.52 5.10 1.64
CA ALA A 222 13.56 6.51 1.28
C ALA A 222 12.86 7.39 2.32
N ILE A 223 11.66 6.99 2.79
CA ILE A 223 10.92 7.67 3.85
C ILE A 223 11.71 7.67 5.16
N LEU A 224 12.24 6.51 5.57
CA LEU A 224 13.04 6.38 6.79
C LEU A 224 14.27 7.29 6.75
N ALA A 225 15.00 7.29 5.63
CA ALA A 225 16.16 8.16 5.43
C ALA A 225 15.74 9.65 5.49
N GLY A 226 14.59 10.02 4.89
CA GLY A 226 14.02 11.35 5.01
C GLY A 226 13.77 11.76 6.46
N TYR A 227 13.14 10.91 7.26
CA TYR A 227 12.95 11.17 8.70
C TYR A 227 14.28 11.33 9.44
N GLN A 228 15.26 10.46 9.17
CA GLN A 228 16.58 10.56 9.79
C GLN A 228 17.32 11.84 9.41
N TYR A 229 17.12 12.36 8.19
CA TYR A 229 17.65 13.66 7.82
C TYR A 229 17.02 14.78 8.63
N PHE A 230 15.69 14.81 8.76
CA PHE A 230 15.02 15.86 9.53
C PHE A 230 15.40 15.85 11.02
N GLU A 231 15.74 14.67 11.57
CA GLU A 231 16.21 14.56 12.95
C GLU A 231 17.67 14.94 13.14
N THR A 232 18.55 14.58 12.20
CA THR A 232 20.01 14.66 12.41
C THR A 232 20.70 15.75 11.60
N GLY A 233 20.04 16.26 10.53
CA GLY A 233 20.62 17.23 9.58
C GLY A 233 21.72 16.66 8.68
N LYS A 234 22.03 15.36 8.73
CA LYS A 234 23.15 14.76 8.00
C LYS A 234 22.81 14.53 6.54
N ILE A 235 23.55 15.15 5.62
CA ILE A 235 23.34 15.11 4.15
C ILE A 235 23.32 13.67 3.59
N LYS A 236 24.05 12.74 4.18
CA LYS A 236 24.06 11.33 3.75
C LYS A 236 22.67 10.72 3.68
N TYR A 237 21.76 11.11 4.57
CA TYR A 237 20.39 10.58 4.59
C TYR A 237 19.54 11.14 3.45
N ILE A 238 19.82 12.36 2.99
CA ILE A 238 19.18 12.88 1.76
C ILE A 238 19.63 12.08 0.55
N LEU A 239 20.93 11.86 0.40
CA LEU A 239 21.45 11.06 -0.71
C LEU A 239 20.87 9.64 -0.71
N LEU A 240 20.80 8.99 0.47
CA LEU A 240 20.16 7.68 0.61
C LEU A 240 18.67 7.72 0.24
N SER A 241 17.95 8.77 0.65
CA SER A 241 16.52 8.94 0.31
C SER A 241 16.32 9.08 -1.20
N ILE A 242 17.16 9.91 -1.87
CA ILE A 242 17.09 10.14 -3.33
C ILE A 242 17.38 8.85 -4.09
N VAL A 243 18.48 8.17 -3.77
CA VAL A 243 18.86 6.93 -4.44
C VAL A 243 17.77 5.87 -4.25
N SER A 244 17.24 5.77 -3.03
CA SER A 244 16.20 4.78 -2.74
C SER A 244 14.89 5.06 -3.47
N ILE A 245 14.45 6.31 -3.58
CA ILE A 245 13.21 6.62 -4.31
C ILE A 245 13.37 6.41 -5.83
N ILE A 246 14.58 6.63 -6.39
CA ILE A 246 14.89 6.27 -7.78
C ILE A 246 14.69 4.76 -7.98
N PHE A 247 15.31 3.93 -7.14
CA PHE A 247 15.15 2.48 -7.23
C PHE A 247 13.70 2.04 -7.01
N ALA A 248 12.98 2.64 -6.07
CA ALA A 248 11.56 2.34 -5.87
C ALA A 248 10.75 2.53 -7.16
N MET A 249 10.93 3.66 -7.84
CA MET A 249 10.25 3.96 -9.10
C MET A 249 10.76 3.11 -10.27
N MET A 250 12.06 2.72 -10.30
CA MET A 250 12.59 1.78 -11.29
C MET A 250 11.98 0.39 -11.15
N PHE A 251 11.76 -0.09 -9.91
CA PHE A 251 11.07 -1.36 -9.68
C PHE A 251 9.59 -1.29 -10.06
N LYS A 252 8.90 -0.20 -9.71
CA LYS A 252 7.48 -0.02 -10.03
C LYS A 252 7.12 1.46 -10.04
N SER A 253 6.66 1.95 -11.17
CA SER A 253 6.31 3.38 -11.38
C SER A 253 5.26 3.91 -10.40
N ASN A 254 4.39 3.06 -9.84
CA ASN A 254 3.36 3.45 -8.87
C ASN A 254 3.96 4.11 -7.60
N TYR A 255 5.24 3.85 -7.27
CA TYR A 255 5.92 4.52 -6.15
C TYR A 255 6.20 6.01 -6.41
N MET A 256 5.86 6.52 -7.60
CA MET A 256 5.74 7.95 -7.86
C MET A 256 4.80 8.64 -6.86
N ILE A 257 3.76 7.96 -6.37
CA ILE A 257 2.84 8.50 -5.35
C ILE A 257 3.60 8.80 -4.04
N VAL A 258 4.54 7.92 -3.66
CA VAL A 258 5.42 8.17 -2.50
C VAL A 258 6.34 9.36 -2.76
N PHE A 259 6.94 9.43 -3.95
CA PHE A 259 7.77 10.56 -4.36
C PHE A 259 7.00 11.88 -4.28
N VAL A 260 5.79 11.96 -4.85
CA VAL A 260 4.95 13.16 -4.81
C VAL A 260 4.60 13.55 -3.37
N ALA A 261 4.25 12.59 -2.51
CA ALA A 261 3.98 12.87 -1.11
C ALA A 261 5.21 13.42 -0.38
N MET A 262 6.41 12.90 -0.65
CA MET A 262 7.66 13.43 -0.08
C MET A 262 7.92 14.87 -0.56
N VAL A 263 7.70 15.16 -1.84
CA VAL A 263 7.80 16.52 -2.39
C VAL A 263 6.81 17.47 -1.70
N ILE A 264 5.55 17.06 -1.51
CA ILE A 264 4.55 17.84 -0.77
C ILE A 264 5.03 18.15 0.65
N PHE A 265 5.66 17.20 1.32
CA PHE A 265 6.19 17.42 2.68
C PHE A 265 7.41 18.35 2.71
N ILE A 266 8.28 18.31 1.70
CA ILE A 266 9.36 19.29 1.54
C ILE A 266 8.77 20.69 1.32
N LEU A 267 7.73 20.81 0.48
CA LEU A 267 7.01 22.07 0.26
C LEU A 267 6.36 22.57 1.56
N PHE A 268 5.76 21.68 2.36
CA PHE A 268 5.24 22.06 3.69
C PHE A 268 6.34 22.58 4.61
N ASP A 269 7.54 21.99 4.60
CA ASP A 269 8.66 22.47 5.40
C ASP A 269 9.12 23.87 4.96
N ILE A 270 9.17 24.12 3.66
CA ILE A 270 9.51 25.44 3.09
C ILE A 270 8.44 26.48 3.47
N ILE A 271 7.16 26.19 3.20
CA ILE A 271 6.09 27.19 3.30
C ILE A 271 5.67 27.39 4.77
N LEU A 272 5.45 26.28 5.50
CA LEU A 272 4.87 26.33 6.83
C LEU A 272 5.92 26.54 7.94
N ASN A 273 7.15 26.02 7.75
CA ASN A 273 8.23 26.16 8.71
C ASN A 273 9.20 27.28 8.33
N LYS A 274 9.01 27.93 7.16
CA LYS A 274 9.91 28.96 6.60
C LYS A 274 11.36 28.49 6.49
N LYS A 275 11.53 27.17 6.30
CA LYS A 275 12.85 26.56 6.19
C LYS A 275 13.32 26.59 4.75
N TYR A 276 13.71 27.78 4.28
CA TYR A 276 14.09 28.00 2.87
C TYR A 276 15.29 27.17 2.42
N THR A 277 16.10 26.67 3.34
CA THR A 277 17.15 25.70 3.06
C THR A 277 16.59 24.39 2.47
N SER A 278 15.34 24.06 2.75
CA SER A 278 14.66 22.89 2.16
C SER A 278 14.36 23.03 0.66
N ILE A 279 14.53 24.23 0.06
CA ILE A 279 14.49 24.41 -1.40
C ILE A 279 15.58 23.57 -2.07
N ILE A 280 16.76 23.47 -1.45
CA ILE A 280 17.86 22.62 -1.96
C ILE A 280 17.39 21.15 -2.05
N LEU A 281 16.59 20.68 -1.08
CA LEU A 281 16.04 19.33 -1.13
C LEU A 281 15.11 19.15 -2.34
N LEU A 282 14.27 20.13 -2.63
CA LEU A 282 13.38 20.09 -3.78
C LEU A 282 14.17 20.03 -5.08
N ILE A 283 15.21 20.85 -5.22
CA ILE A 283 16.11 20.86 -6.39
C ILE A 283 16.79 19.48 -6.58
N LEU A 284 17.15 18.81 -5.48
CA LEU A 284 17.79 17.50 -5.53
C LEU A 284 16.78 16.36 -5.80
N PHE A 285 15.54 16.48 -5.33
CA PHE A 285 14.52 15.44 -5.50
C PHE A 285 13.88 15.43 -6.90
N VAL A 286 13.64 16.59 -7.52
CA VAL A 286 13.00 16.65 -8.85
C VAL A 286 13.76 15.86 -9.91
N PRO A 287 15.11 15.93 -10.03
CA PRO A 287 15.86 15.10 -10.96
C PRO A 287 15.71 13.59 -10.73
N ALA A 288 15.41 13.14 -9.51
CA ALA A 288 15.23 11.72 -9.19
C ALA A 288 14.07 11.11 -9.97
N TYR A 289 13.01 11.87 -10.21
CA TYR A 289 11.88 11.44 -11.04
C TYR A 289 12.33 11.09 -12.47
N PHE A 290 13.07 12.01 -13.09
CA PHE A 290 13.58 11.77 -14.45
C PHE A 290 14.64 10.66 -14.49
N ALA A 291 15.51 10.59 -13.49
CA ALA A 291 16.54 9.57 -13.41
C ALA A 291 15.96 8.15 -13.38
N SER A 292 14.80 7.94 -12.74
CA SER A 292 14.16 6.63 -12.65
C SER A 292 13.76 6.02 -14.00
N SER A 293 13.49 6.85 -15.00
CA SER A 293 13.20 6.42 -16.38
C SER A 293 14.40 6.58 -17.33
N MET A 294 15.17 7.66 -17.19
CA MET A 294 16.32 7.93 -18.07
C MET A 294 17.43 6.88 -17.91
N ILE A 295 17.73 6.45 -16.68
CA ILE A 295 18.78 5.46 -16.43
C ILE A 295 18.50 4.14 -17.17
N PRO A 296 17.35 3.46 -16.96
CA PRO A 296 17.08 2.21 -17.66
C PRO A 296 16.95 2.40 -19.17
N ASN A 297 16.34 3.47 -19.65
CA ASN A 297 16.21 3.74 -21.08
C ASN A 297 17.58 3.93 -21.76
N THR A 298 18.50 4.64 -21.11
CA THR A 298 19.87 4.84 -21.62
C THR A 298 20.63 3.50 -21.66
N ILE A 299 20.49 2.66 -20.64
CA ILE A 299 21.13 1.34 -20.61
C ILE A 299 20.59 0.47 -21.75
N ILE A 300 19.27 0.40 -21.93
CA ILE A 300 18.65 -0.36 -23.02
C ILE A 300 19.11 0.16 -24.38
N LYS A 301 19.09 1.48 -24.59
CA LYS A 301 19.58 2.10 -25.84
C LYS A 301 21.04 1.74 -26.15
N ASN A 302 21.92 1.75 -25.14
CA ASN A 302 23.33 1.43 -25.31
C ASN A 302 23.57 -0.05 -25.65
N ILE A 303 22.72 -0.96 -25.14
CA ILE A 303 22.84 -2.40 -25.41
C ILE A 303 22.19 -2.77 -26.74
N THR A 304 21.01 -2.25 -27.02
CA THR A 304 20.18 -2.68 -28.15
C THR A 304 20.27 -1.80 -29.37
N GLY A 305 20.74 -0.56 -29.23
CA GLY A 305 20.62 0.48 -30.25
C GLY A 305 19.20 1.05 -30.41
N ILE A 306 18.20 0.52 -29.69
CA ILE A 306 16.80 0.91 -29.79
C ILE A 306 16.50 2.01 -28.74
N GLU A 307 15.93 3.11 -29.18
CA GLU A 307 15.39 4.13 -28.31
C GLU A 307 13.94 3.78 -27.95
N LEU A 308 13.68 3.54 -26.65
CA LEU A 308 12.33 3.24 -26.20
C LEU A 308 11.43 4.47 -26.37
N GLY A 309 10.30 4.26 -27.02
CA GLY A 309 9.22 5.23 -27.11
C GLY A 309 8.50 5.44 -25.75
N LYS A 310 7.48 6.27 -25.79
CA LYS A 310 6.63 6.53 -24.60
C LYS A 310 5.74 5.33 -24.22
N GLY A 311 5.57 4.37 -25.15
CA GLY A 311 4.70 3.21 -24.98
C GLY A 311 3.20 3.58 -24.97
N ILE A 312 2.39 2.78 -24.31
CA ILE A 312 0.95 3.01 -24.18
C ILE A 312 0.69 4.32 -23.41
N PRO A 313 -0.14 5.25 -23.95
CA PRO A 313 -0.44 6.52 -23.29
C PRO A 313 -1.08 6.32 -21.92
N MET A 314 -0.66 7.11 -20.92
CA MET A 314 -1.23 7.03 -19.56
C MET A 314 -2.75 7.29 -19.55
N ILE A 315 -3.25 8.12 -20.47
CA ILE A 315 -4.67 8.40 -20.59
C ILE A 315 -5.50 7.16 -20.95
N ALA A 316 -4.91 6.19 -21.67
CA ALA A 316 -5.57 4.93 -21.97
C ALA A 316 -5.80 4.05 -20.72
N TYR A 317 -4.89 4.10 -19.73
CA TYR A 317 -5.11 3.45 -18.44
C TYR A 317 -6.17 4.15 -17.60
N VAL A 318 -6.30 5.48 -17.73
CA VAL A 318 -7.35 6.25 -17.06
C VAL A 318 -8.71 5.91 -17.68
N GLU A 319 -8.80 5.90 -19.01
CA GLU A 319 -10.03 5.52 -19.71
C GLU A 319 -10.45 4.08 -19.36
N MET A 320 -9.54 3.12 -19.45
CA MET A 320 -9.78 1.74 -19.03
C MET A 320 -10.24 1.66 -17.56
N GLY A 321 -9.65 2.48 -16.70
CA GLY A 321 -10.01 2.55 -15.29
C GLY A 321 -11.40 3.13 -15.02
N LEU A 322 -12.05 3.74 -16.01
CA LEU A 322 -13.42 4.28 -15.94
C LEU A 322 -14.43 3.47 -16.78
N GLN A 323 -14.00 2.39 -17.41
CA GLN A 323 -14.87 1.46 -18.14
C GLN A 323 -15.30 0.29 -17.26
N ASP A 324 -16.46 -0.29 -17.56
CA ASP A 324 -16.84 -1.58 -17.00
C ASP A 324 -16.01 -2.71 -17.67
N SER A 325 -15.85 -3.82 -16.98
CA SER A 325 -15.18 -5.01 -17.50
C SER A 325 -15.85 -6.28 -16.97
N ASP A 326 -15.61 -7.41 -17.63
CA ASP A 326 -16.12 -8.72 -17.20
C ASP A 326 -15.53 -9.15 -15.85
N VAL A 327 -14.36 -8.61 -15.49
CA VAL A 327 -13.68 -8.89 -14.20
C VAL A 327 -14.36 -8.12 -13.08
N ALA A 328 -14.39 -6.79 -13.18
CA ALA A 328 -15.07 -5.85 -12.30
C ALA A 328 -14.90 -4.42 -12.86
N PRO A 329 -15.72 -3.43 -12.44
CA PRO A 329 -15.63 -2.06 -12.91
C PRO A 329 -14.22 -1.48 -12.74
N GLY A 330 -13.65 -0.94 -13.82
CA GLY A 330 -12.31 -0.33 -13.84
C GLY A 330 -11.14 -1.30 -13.83
N TRP A 331 -11.38 -2.61 -13.85
CA TRP A 331 -10.33 -3.61 -13.98
C TRP A 331 -9.88 -3.77 -15.43
N TYR A 332 -8.76 -4.47 -15.64
CA TYR A 332 -8.18 -4.69 -16.96
C TYR A 332 -9.20 -5.31 -17.93
N ASN A 333 -9.42 -4.66 -19.08
CA ASN A 333 -10.30 -5.12 -20.16
C ASN A 333 -9.61 -5.11 -21.54
N GLY A 334 -8.29 -4.86 -21.57
CA GLY A 334 -7.51 -4.83 -22.79
C GLY A 334 -7.57 -3.52 -23.59
N TYR A 335 -8.39 -2.53 -23.18
CA TYR A 335 -8.57 -1.28 -23.91
C TYR A 335 -7.24 -0.54 -24.15
N ASN A 336 -6.41 -0.43 -23.12
CA ASN A 336 -5.13 0.27 -23.22
C ASN A 336 -4.17 -0.34 -24.25
N TRP A 337 -4.17 -1.66 -24.39
CA TRP A 337 -3.41 -2.36 -25.44
C TRP A 337 -4.04 -2.16 -26.80
N SER A 338 -5.34 -2.38 -26.91
CA SER A 338 -6.08 -2.29 -28.17
C SER A 338 -5.97 -0.91 -28.81
N VAL A 339 -6.12 0.17 -28.04
CA VAL A 339 -6.01 1.53 -28.57
C VAL A 339 -4.60 1.83 -29.10
N TYR A 340 -3.55 1.29 -28.48
CA TYR A 340 -2.18 1.46 -28.95
C TYR A 340 -1.88 0.62 -30.20
N GLU A 341 -2.31 -0.64 -30.20
CA GLU A 341 -2.11 -1.57 -31.31
C GLU A 341 -2.90 -1.17 -32.56
N ASN A 342 -4.16 -0.75 -32.39
CA ASN A 342 -5.01 -0.27 -33.50
C ASN A 342 -4.46 1.00 -34.17
N ASN A 343 -3.64 1.76 -33.44
CA ASN A 343 -2.91 2.91 -33.99
C ASN A 343 -1.46 2.55 -34.40
N ASN A 344 -1.17 1.26 -34.65
CA ASN A 344 0.15 0.77 -35.10
C ASN A 344 1.33 1.20 -34.21
N GLY A 345 1.10 1.39 -32.90
CA GLY A 345 2.12 1.83 -31.96
C GLY A 345 2.44 3.32 -32.02
N ASP A 346 1.65 4.13 -32.73
CA ASP A 346 1.78 5.59 -32.73
C ASP A 346 1.20 6.15 -31.42
N TYR A 347 2.09 6.69 -30.58
CA TYR A 347 1.72 7.26 -29.29
C TYR A 347 0.74 8.43 -29.42
N ASP A 348 0.95 9.34 -30.36
CA ASP A 348 0.15 10.57 -30.47
C ASP A 348 -1.26 10.27 -31.01
N ALA A 349 -1.38 9.36 -31.97
CA ALA A 349 -2.66 8.87 -32.46
C ALA A 349 -3.44 8.13 -31.37
N ALA A 350 -2.80 7.17 -30.68
CA ALA A 350 -3.40 6.42 -29.57
C ALA A 350 -3.82 7.35 -28.41
N ASN A 351 -2.99 8.34 -28.08
CA ASN A 351 -3.29 9.33 -27.03
C ASN A 351 -4.48 10.23 -27.40
N SER A 352 -4.60 10.61 -28.68
CA SER A 352 -5.72 11.43 -29.18
C SER A 352 -7.02 10.64 -29.15
N GLN A 353 -7.00 9.39 -29.59
CA GLN A 353 -8.16 8.50 -29.51
C GLN A 353 -8.58 8.28 -28.05
N ALA A 354 -7.66 7.89 -27.16
CA ALA A 354 -7.98 7.66 -25.74
C ALA A 354 -8.54 8.90 -25.04
N LYS A 355 -8.09 10.12 -25.41
CA LYS A 355 -8.67 11.36 -24.92
C LYS A 355 -10.11 11.57 -25.39
N SER A 356 -10.39 11.25 -26.65
CA SER A 356 -11.75 11.35 -27.20
C SER A 356 -12.69 10.37 -26.49
N ASP A 357 -12.24 9.12 -26.31
CA ASP A 357 -13.02 8.08 -25.66
C ASP A 357 -13.29 8.44 -24.18
N LEU A 358 -12.28 8.94 -23.47
CA LEU A 358 -12.43 9.44 -22.10
C LEU A 358 -13.43 10.61 -22.03
N GLY A 359 -13.41 11.52 -23.02
CA GLY A 359 -14.39 12.59 -23.11
C GLY A 359 -15.82 12.08 -23.22
N ASN A 360 -16.04 11.02 -24.01
CA ASN A 360 -17.34 10.36 -24.17
C ASN A 360 -17.79 9.68 -22.86
N THR A 361 -16.90 8.92 -22.22
CA THR A 361 -17.14 8.26 -20.93
C THR A 361 -17.50 9.27 -19.83
N LEU A 362 -16.76 10.36 -19.71
CA LEU A 362 -17.06 11.41 -18.74
C LEU A 362 -18.39 12.13 -19.03
N SER A 363 -18.68 12.40 -20.31
CA SER A 363 -19.96 13.00 -20.72
C SER A 363 -21.14 12.10 -20.38
N TYR A 364 -20.99 10.79 -20.57
CA TYR A 364 -21.98 9.80 -20.16
C TYR A 364 -22.22 9.84 -18.65
N TYR A 365 -21.19 9.81 -17.83
CA TYR A 365 -21.29 9.82 -16.37
C TYR A 365 -21.86 11.14 -15.82
N ILE A 366 -21.59 12.28 -16.47
CA ILE A 366 -22.21 13.57 -16.10
C ILE A 366 -23.73 13.54 -16.30
N THR A 367 -24.20 12.88 -17.36
CA THR A 367 -25.64 12.75 -17.66
C THR A 367 -26.32 11.60 -16.89
N HIS A 368 -25.52 10.64 -16.38
CA HIS A 368 -26.00 9.48 -15.61
C HIS A 368 -25.29 9.35 -14.24
N PRO A 369 -25.44 10.34 -13.34
CA PRO A 369 -24.67 10.38 -12.08
C PRO A 369 -24.94 9.20 -11.14
N GLY A 370 -26.13 8.61 -11.19
CA GLY A 370 -26.46 7.40 -10.43
C GLY A 370 -25.63 6.19 -10.86
N GLU A 371 -25.39 6.02 -12.16
CA GLU A 371 -24.55 4.96 -12.70
C GLU A 371 -23.09 5.18 -12.35
N PHE A 372 -22.62 6.42 -12.39
CA PHE A 372 -21.27 6.77 -11.96
C PHE A 372 -21.01 6.44 -10.49
N ILE A 373 -21.96 6.78 -9.61
CA ILE A 373 -21.86 6.45 -8.18
C ILE A 373 -21.83 4.92 -7.98
N ASN A 374 -22.70 4.19 -8.68
CA ASN A 374 -22.72 2.71 -8.62
C ASN A 374 -21.40 2.11 -9.16
N PHE A 375 -20.90 2.64 -10.28
CA PHE A 375 -19.60 2.24 -10.84
C PHE A 375 -18.48 2.45 -9.81
N LEU A 376 -18.36 3.64 -9.22
CA LEU A 376 -17.33 3.94 -8.22
C LEU A 376 -17.46 3.06 -6.97
N TYR A 377 -18.69 2.78 -6.51
CA TYR A 377 -18.94 1.88 -5.39
C TYR A 377 -18.42 0.47 -5.71
N ARG A 378 -18.86 -0.14 -6.81
CA ARG A 378 -18.45 -1.49 -7.21
C ARG A 378 -16.94 -1.57 -7.45
N LYS A 379 -16.35 -0.57 -8.11
CA LYS A 379 -14.90 -0.46 -8.31
C LYS A 379 -14.15 -0.40 -6.99
N THR A 380 -14.58 0.48 -6.08
CA THR A 380 -13.91 0.63 -4.78
C THR A 380 -14.02 -0.66 -3.94
N VAL A 381 -15.18 -1.29 -3.91
CA VAL A 381 -15.38 -2.55 -3.18
C VAL A 381 -14.50 -3.66 -3.77
N SER A 382 -14.51 -3.86 -5.10
CA SER A 382 -13.72 -4.92 -5.75
C SER A 382 -12.22 -4.76 -5.52
N GLN A 383 -11.74 -3.54 -5.35
CA GLN A 383 -10.32 -3.23 -5.22
C GLN A 383 -9.84 -3.14 -3.77
N TRP A 384 -10.65 -2.55 -2.87
CA TRP A 384 -10.22 -2.21 -1.50
C TRP A 384 -10.82 -3.13 -0.44
N CYS A 385 -11.93 -3.82 -0.71
CA CYS A 385 -12.54 -4.79 0.20
C CYS A 385 -12.21 -6.23 -0.21
N ASN A 386 -11.06 -6.45 -0.86
CA ASN A 386 -10.51 -7.77 -1.10
C ASN A 386 -9.41 -8.03 -0.07
N PRO A 387 -9.69 -8.72 1.02
CA PRO A 387 -8.79 -8.85 2.16
C PRO A 387 -7.55 -9.69 1.86
N ASP A 388 -7.55 -10.46 0.77
CA ASP A 388 -6.40 -11.20 0.26
C ASP A 388 -5.43 -10.31 -0.53
N PHE A 389 -5.88 -9.16 -1.02
CA PHE A 389 -5.08 -8.27 -1.87
C PHE A 389 -4.38 -8.99 -3.03
N GLN A 390 -5.01 -10.02 -3.61
CA GLN A 390 -4.41 -10.94 -4.59
C GLN A 390 -3.17 -11.70 -4.07
N GLY A 391 -2.93 -11.76 -2.76
CA GLY A 391 -1.76 -12.42 -2.17
C GLY A 391 -1.71 -13.92 -2.47
N THR A 392 -2.83 -14.66 -2.26
CA THR A 392 -2.91 -16.08 -2.63
C THR A 392 -3.01 -16.26 -4.14
N TRP A 393 -3.66 -15.34 -4.85
CA TRP A 393 -3.83 -15.41 -6.30
C TRP A 393 -2.49 -15.38 -7.06
N VAL A 394 -1.45 -14.68 -6.56
CA VAL A 394 -0.12 -14.68 -7.19
C VAL A 394 0.55 -16.06 -7.18
N THR A 395 0.08 -16.98 -6.33
CA THR A 395 0.60 -18.36 -6.24
C THR A 395 -0.24 -19.38 -7.03
N ARG A 396 -1.26 -18.96 -7.78
CA ARG A 396 -2.27 -19.83 -8.40
C ARG A 396 -1.76 -20.85 -9.42
N HIS A 397 -0.61 -20.61 -10.01
CA HIS A 397 0.02 -21.52 -10.97
C HIS A 397 0.99 -22.51 -10.32
N SER A 398 1.02 -22.57 -8.98
CA SER A 398 1.82 -23.51 -8.23
C SER A 398 0.96 -24.57 -7.55
N SER A 399 1.58 -25.63 -7.07
CA SER A 399 0.92 -26.64 -6.24
C SER A 399 0.53 -26.15 -4.84
N PHE A 400 0.91 -24.93 -4.49
CA PHE A 400 0.61 -24.28 -3.20
C PHE A 400 -0.67 -23.41 -3.25
N TYR A 401 -1.35 -23.31 -4.36
CA TYR A 401 -2.54 -22.46 -4.43
C TYR A 401 -3.61 -22.88 -3.41
N ILE A 402 -3.87 -21.99 -2.46
CA ILE A 402 -4.86 -22.18 -1.40
C ILE A 402 -5.95 -21.14 -1.59
N GLN A 403 -7.05 -21.56 -2.21
CA GLN A 403 -8.29 -20.80 -2.21
C GLN A 403 -9.22 -21.42 -1.15
N SER A 404 -9.06 -21.01 0.12
CA SER A 404 -9.96 -21.48 1.17
C SER A 404 -10.75 -20.31 1.76
N GLU A 405 -12.03 -20.52 2.00
CA GLU A 405 -12.89 -19.56 2.68
C GLU A 405 -12.33 -19.16 4.04
N LEU A 406 -11.68 -20.08 4.75
CA LEU A 406 -11.05 -19.82 6.04
C LEU A 406 -9.97 -18.73 5.96
N TRP A 407 -9.11 -18.76 4.93
CA TRP A 407 -8.07 -17.74 4.74
C TRP A 407 -8.70 -16.37 4.48
N TYR A 408 -9.70 -16.29 3.63
CA TYR A 408 -10.42 -15.06 3.37
C TYR A 408 -11.07 -14.49 4.63
N GLN A 409 -11.69 -15.35 5.47
CA GLN A 409 -12.29 -14.90 6.73
C GLN A 409 -11.24 -14.38 7.71
N ILE A 410 -10.07 -15.04 7.84
CA ILE A 410 -8.97 -14.56 8.67
C ILE A 410 -8.47 -13.20 8.18
N TYR A 411 -8.28 -13.04 6.88
CA TYR A 411 -7.80 -11.79 6.31
C TYR A 411 -8.85 -10.68 6.43
N ASN A 412 -10.13 -11.01 6.29
CA ASN A 412 -11.22 -10.07 6.45
C ASN A 412 -11.31 -9.51 7.90
N VAL A 413 -11.16 -10.39 8.88
CA VAL A 413 -11.02 -9.95 10.28
C VAL A 413 -9.80 -9.06 10.45
N TYR A 414 -8.67 -9.44 9.87
CA TYR A 414 -7.44 -8.66 9.96
C TYR A 414 -7.58 -7.26 9.30
N GLU A 415 -8.14 -7.20 8.09
CA GLU A 415 -8.44 -5.95 7.37
C GLU A 415 -9.33 -5.03 8.22
N THR A 416 -10.41 -5.59 8.78
CA THR A 416 -11.31 -4.87 9.69
C THR A 416 -10.57 -4.34 10.93
N VAL A 417 -9.70 -5.14 11.54
CA VAL A 417 -8.91 -4.71 12.71
C VAL A 417 -7.99 -3.55 12.35
N ILE A 418 -7.34 -3.57 11.18
CA ILE A 418 -6.46 -2.49 10.73
C ILE A 418 -7.26 -1.20 10.52
N LEU A 419 -8.41 -1.28 9.86
CA LEU A 419 -9.25 -0.11 9.59
C LEU A 419 -9.85 0.47 10.87
N LEU A 420 -10.45 -0.35 11.73
CA LEU A 420 -11.03 0.09 13.01
C LEU A 420 -9.96 0.60 13.97
N GLY A 421 -8.81 -0.05 14.06
CA GLY A 421 -7.68 0.42 14.86
C GLY A 421 -7.15 1.77 14.37
N THR A 422 -7.10 1.98 13.05
CA THR A 422 -6.72 3.27 12.45
C THR A 422 -7.76 4.36 12.76
N LEU A 423 -9.05 4.05 12.68
CA LEU A 423 -10.12 4.98 13.11
C LEU A 423 -10.03 5.30 14.58
N ALA A 424 -9.75 4.31 15.45
CA ALA A 424 -9.52 4.53 16.86
C ALA A 424 -8.37 5.51 17.09
N TYR A 425 -7.25 5.36 16.37
CA TYR A 425 -6.15 6.32 16.44
C TYR A 425 -6.60 7.75 16.05
N ILE A 426 -7.37 7.89 14.99
CA ILE A 426 -7.89 9.20 14.55
C ILE A 426 -8.80 9.79 15.63
N TYR A 427 -9.65 8.99 16.26
CA TYR A 427 -10.55 9.39 17.32
C TYR A 427 -9.81 9.84 18.59
N PHE A 428 -8.85 9.02 19.08
CA PHE A 428 -8.15 9.28 20.34
C PHE A 428 -7.03 10.31 20.20
N THR A 429 -6.26 10.27 19.12
CA THR A 429 -5.00 11.03 18.99
C THR A 429 -5.00 12.00 17.82
N GLY A 430 -5.87 11.84 16.84
CA GLY A 430 -5.83 12.58 15.58
C GLY A 430 -5.78 14.11 15.75
N ARG A 431 -6.52 14.67 16.71
CA ARG A 431 -6.52 16.12 17.00
C ARG A 431 -5.14 16.65 17.43
N HIS A 432 -4.32 15.81 18.04
CA HIS A 432 -2.98 16.13 18.53
C HIS A 432 -1.86 15.65 17.59
N MET A 433 -2.22 15.23 16.39
CA MET A 433 -1.27 14.74 15.39
C MET A 433 -0.29 15.84 14.98
N LYS A 434 1.01 15.52 14.98
CA LYS A 434 2.07 16.41 14.49
C LYS A 434 2.20 16.28 12.96
N LEU A 435 2.64 17.33 12.27
CA LEU A 435 2.70 17.37 10.81
C LEU A 435 3.52 16.20 10.22
N HIS A 436 4.69 15.88 10.79
CA HIS A 436 5.53 14.80 10.31
C HIS A 436 4.87 13.41 10.34
N ARG A 437 3.84 13.21 11.18
CA ARG A 437 3.06 11.96 11.24
C ARG A 437 2.06 11.81 10.11
N LEU A 438 1.88 12.85 9.30
CA LEU A 438 0.92 12.87 8.20
C LEU A 438 1.49 12.34 6.88
N LEU A 439 2.79 12.05 6.79
CA LEU A 439 3.41 11.59 5.53
C LEU A 439 2.79 10.27 5.05
N LEU A 440 2.73 9.23 5.90
CA LEU A 440 2.10 7.97 5.53
C LEU A 440 0.60 8.12 5.21
N PRO A 441 -0.22 8.85 6.01
CA PRO A 441 -1.58 9.20 5.61
C PRO A 441 -1.68 9.93 4.27
N THR A 442 -0.75 10.83 3.96
CA THR A 442 -0.74 11.54 2.66
C THR A 442 -0.50 10.57 1.50
N ILE A 443 0.42 9.60 1.66
CA ILE A 443 0.65 8.55 0.67
C ILE A 443 -0.60 7.69 0.51
N PHE A 444 -1.24 7.28 1.60
CA PHE A 444 -2.49 6.51 1.58
C PHE A 444 -3.63 7.26 0.87
N ILE A 445 -3.82 8.54 1.18
CA ILE A 445 -4.80 9.40 0.51
C ILE A 445 -4.49 9.51 -0.98
N GLY A 446 -3.21 9.77 -1.34
CA GLY A 446 -2.76 9.85 -2.72
C GLY A 446 -3.02 8.55 -3.48
N GLY A 447 -2.72 7.40 -2.87
CA GLY A 447 -3.02 6.08 -3.43
C GLY A 447 -4.52 5.85 -3.64
N PHE A 448 -5.35 6.17 -2.65
CA PHE A 448 -6.81 6.04 -2.78
C PHE A 448 -7.36 6.92 -3.90
N LEU A 449 -7.00 8.21 -3.94
CA LEU A 449 -7.48 9.14 -4.95
C LEU A 449 -6.99 8.77 -6.36
N PHE A 450 -5.75 8.33 -6.50
CA PHE A 450 -5.20 7.87 -7.78
C PHE A 450 -5.99 6.69 -8.34
N HIS A 451 -6.31 5.72 -7.50
CA HIS A 451 -7.01 4.50 -7.92
C HIS A 451 -8.53 4.69 -8.16
N LEU A 452 -9.11 5.84 -7.87
CA LEU A 452 -10.46 6.16 -8.33
C LEU A 452 -10.54 6.25 -9.86
N PHE A 453 -9.46 6.70 -10.51
CA PHE A 453 -9.41 6.92 -11.96
C PHE A 453 -8.53 5.92 -12.71
N TRP A 454 -7.54 5.34 -12.05
CA TRP A 454 -6.60 4.40 -12.65
C TRP A 454 -7.18 2.99 -12.72
N GLU A 455 -6.58 2.12 -13.55
CA GLU A 455 -6.86 0.67 -13.56
C GLU A 455 -6.98 0.12 -12.13
N ALA A 456 -8.04 -0.62 -11.87
CA ALA A 456 -8.25 -1.25 -10.57
C ALA A 456 -7.62 -2.64 -10.52
N LYS A 457 -6.88 -2.91 -9.44
CA LYS A 457 -6.44 -4.25 -8.99
C LYS A 457 -6.20 -4.18 -7.49
N SER A 458 -6.67 -5.18 -6.74
CA SER A 458 -6.45 -5.20 -5.29
C SER A 458 -4.97 -5.30 -4.91
N GLN A 459 -4.12 -5.91 -5.76
CA GLN A 459 -2.66 -5.90 -5.58
C GLN A 459 -2.02 -4.50 -5.55
N TYR A 460 -2.69 -3.49 -6.07
CA TYR A 460 -2.15 -2.11 -6.04
C TYR A 460 -2.40 -1.44 -4.71
N THR A 461 -3.42 -1.88 -3.95
CA THR A 461 -3.83 -1.26 -2.69
C THR A 461 -3.06 -1.78 -1.48
N ILE A 462 -2.47 -2.98 -1.56
CA ILE A 462 -1.77 -3.63 -0.45
C ILE A 462 -0.69 -2.76 0.18
N THR A 463 0.12 -2.07 -0.63
CA THR A 463 1.22 -1.23 -0.13
C THR A 463 0.70 -0.02 0.64
N TYR A 464 -0.40 0.58 0.22
CA TYR A 464 -1.05 1.68 0.95
C TYR A 464 -1.71 1.20 2.23
N PHE A 465 -2.33 0.02 2.19
CA PHE A 465 -2.96 -0.58 3.36
C PHE A 465 -1.94 -0.90 4.47
N VAL A 466 -0.77 -1.42 4.10
CA VAL A 466 0.34 -1.68 5.04
C VAL A 466 0.79 -0.42 5.77
N LEU A 467 0.70 0.77 5.14
CA LEU A 467 1.03 2.05 5.79
C LEU A 467 0.07 2.43 6.92
N LEU A 468 -1.10 1.80 7.02
CA LEU A 468 -2.05 2.00 8.12
C LEU A 468 -1.66 1.21 9.38
N ILE A 469 -0.83 0.17 9.28
CA ILE A 469 -0.49 -0.73 10.40
C ILE A 469 0.09 0.02 11.62
N PRO A 470 1.01 1.00 11.49
CA PRO A 470 1.47 1.80 12.64
C PRO A 470 0.35 2.58 13.33
N TYR A 471 -0.63 3.06 12.58
CA TYR A 471 -1.77 3.81 13.11
C TYR A 471 -2.77 2.89 13.81
N CYS A 472 -3.02 1.72 13.22
CA CYS A 472 -3.79 0.67 13.88
C CYS A 472 -3.16 0.26 15.22
N ALA A 473 -1.86 -0.07 15.21
CA ALA A 473 -1.13 -0.42 16.44
C ALA A 473 -1.28 0.68 17.51
N LYS A 474 -1.14 1.95 17.11
CA LYS A 474 -1.30 3.09 18.02
C LYS A 474 -2.73 3.22 18.54
N GLY A 475 -3.74 3.05 17.67
CA GLY A 475 -5.15 3.09 18.08
C GLY A 475 -5.51 2.00 19.07
N LEU A 476 -5.09 0.76 18.83
CA LEU A 476 -5.26 -0.35 19.78
C LEU A 476 -4.55 -0.07 21.11
N MET A 477 -3.36 0.53 21.06
CA MET A 477 -2.63 0.94 22.28
C MET A 477 -3.37 2.04 23.05
N ASP A 478 -3.94 3.04 22.38
CA ASP A 478 -4.67 4.13 23.02
C ASP A 478 -5.94 3.59 23.72
N MET A 479 -6.72 2.76 23.02
CA MET A 479 -7.90 2.10 23.59
C MET A 479 -7.53 1.26 24.83
N THR A 480 -6.48 0.46 24.72
CA THR A 480 -6.08 -0.44 25.83
C THR A 480 -5.43 0.30 26.99
N ASN A 481 -4.77 1.45 26.78
CA ASN A 481 -4.31 2.32 27.86
C ASN A 481 -5.49 2.83 28.70
N GLU A 482 -6.51 3.36 28.01
CA GLU A 482 -7.72 3.82 28.70
C GLU A 482 -8.40 2.68 29.47
N MET A 483 -8.48 1.47 28.87
CA MET A 483 -9.04 0.29 29.55
C MET A 483 -8.24 -0.07 30.81
N ILE A 484 -6.90 -0.07 30.75
CA ILE A 484 -6.03 -0.38 31.90
C ILE A 484 -6.28 0.61 33.02
N ASP A 485 -6.29 1.91 32.74
CA ASP A 485 -6.47 2.97 33.71
C ASP A 485 -7.89 2.95 34.31
N SER A 486 -8.90 2.80 33.45
CA SER A 486 -10.31 2.77 33.88
C SER A 486 -10.62 1.54 34.73
N PHE A 487 -10.19 0.35 34.35
CA PHE A 487 -10.41 -0.86 35.12
C PHE A 487 -9.66 -0.86 36.45
N ARG A 488 -8.50 -0.20 36.53
CA ARG A 488 -7.81 0.04 37.79
C ARG A 488 -8.65 0.91 38.73
N ASN A 489 -9.22 1.99 38.21
CA ASN A 489 -10.07 2.90 38.99
C ASN A 489 -11.40 2.24 39.37
N ILE A 490 -12.03 1.47 38.49
CA ILE A 490 -13.28 0.73 38.74
C ILE A 490 -13.12 -0.29 39.90
N ARG A 491 -11.94 -0.89 40.05
CA ARG A 491 -11.66 -1.84 41.16
C ARG A 491 -11.82 -1.21 42.55
N ILE A 492 -11.54 0.09 42.67
CA ILE A 492 -11.58 0.83 43.94
C ILE A 492 -13.02 1.20 44.32
N VAL A 493 -13.93 1.26 43.34
CA VAL A 493 -15.32 1.66 43.54
C VAL A 493 -16.15 0.47 44.01
N ARG A 494 -16.84 0.61 45.18
CA ARG A 494 -17.68 -0.46 45.73
C ARG A 494 -19.08 -0.52 45.12
N SER A 495 -19.64 0.60 44.66
CA SER A 495 -21.01 0.70 44.13
C SER A 495 -21.10 0.20 42.67
N ILE A 496 -21.97 -0.78 42.40
CA ILE A 496 -22.21 -1.32 41.05
C ILE A 496 -22.69 -0.26 40.06
N PRO A 497 -23.71 0.60 40.40
CA PRO A 497 -24.15 1.66 39.48
C PRO A 497 -23.02 2.64 39.08
N LYS A 498 -22.14 3.00 40.04
CA LYS A 498 -20.99 3.86 39.78
C LYS A 498 -19.97 3.16 38.86
N LYS A 499 -19.74 1.84 39.02
CA LYS A 499 -18.88 1.06 38.12
C LYS A 499 -19.41 1.05 36.70
N ILE A 500 -20.72 0.80 36.53
CA ILE A 500 -21.37 0.85 35.19
C ILE A 500 -21.25 2.24 34.58
N GLY A 501 -21.54 3.28 35.38
CA GLY A 501 -21.41 4.66 34.90
C GLY A 501 -19.98 5.03 34.46
N MET A 502 -18.95 4.48 35.09
CA MET A 502 -17.56 4.67 34.69
C MET A 502 -17.24 3.94 33.38
N ILE A 503 -17.75 2.71 33.19
CA ILE A 503 -17.56 1.94 31.96
C ILE A 503 -18.20 2.67 30.77
N ILE A 504 -19.42 3.15 30.90
CA ILE A 504 -20.14 3.87 29.82
C ILE A 504 -19.42 5.18 29.45
N LYS A 505 -18.71 5.79 30.38
CA LYS A 505 -17.94 7.02 30.12
C LYS A 505 -16.61 6.79 29.46
N MET A 506 -16.14 5.54 29.33
CA MET A 506 -14.89 5.24 28.61
C MET A 506 -15.01 5.61 27.13
N ASP A 507 -14.04 6.32 26.59
CA ASP A 507 -14.01 6.69 25.17
C ASP A 507 -13.89 5.45 24.27
N THR A 508 -13.22 4.41 24.73
CA THR A 508 -13.19 3.09 24.08
C THR A 508 -14.61 2.52 23.92
N VAL A 509 -15.44 2.56 24.94
CA VAL A 509 -16.83 2.07 24.88
C VAL A 509 -17.65 2.96 23.96
N ARG A 510 -17.51 4.27 24.07
CA ARG A 510 -18.20 5.24 23.19
C ARG A 510 -17.83 5.04 21.72
N PHE A 511 -16.56 4.81 21.43
CA PHE A 511 -16.10 4.52 20.06
C PHE A 511 -16.75 3.23 19.53
N ILE A 512 -16.72 2.13 20.29
CA ILE A 512 -17.35 0.86 19.89
C ILE A 512 -18.86 1.05 19.68
N VAL A 513 -19.55 1.72 20.61
CA VAL A 513 -21.00 2.00 20.49
C VAL A 513 -21.29 2.86 19.26
N PHE A 514 -20.49 3.88 18.99
CA PHE A 514 -20.66 4.73 17.81
C PHE A 514 -20.55 3.92 16.51
N ILE A 515 -19.49 3.09 16.35
CA ILE A 515 -19.31 2.26 15.16
C ILE A 515 -20.44 1.23 15.03
N THR A 516 -20.86 0.60 16.13
CA THR A 516 -21.95 -0.38 16.13
C THR A 516 -23.29 0.26 15.77
N ALA A 517 -23.58 1.46 16.30
CA ALA A 517 -24.78 2.21 15.97
C ALA A 517 -24.79 2.62 14.48
N LEU A 518 -23.66 3.10 13.97
CA LEU A 518 -23.52 3.47 12.56
C LEU A 518 -23.73 2.25 11.64
N ALA A 519 -23.14 1.09 11.98
CA ALA A 519 -23.36 -0.16 11.26
C ALA A 519 -24.83 -0.60 11.31
N SER A 520 -25.50 -0.44 12.48
CA SER A 520 -26.92 -0.77 12.61
C SER A 520 -27.82 0.12 11.74
N ILE A 521 -27.55 1.43 11.71
CA ILE A 521 -28.31 2.38 10.88
C ILE A 521 -28.15 2.04 9.39
N ILE A 522 -26.91 1.81 8.93
CA ILE A 522 -26.66 1.44 7.53
C ILE A 522 -27.38 0.13 7.18
N LYS A 523 -27.34 -0.88 8.06
CA LYS A 523 -28.03 -2.15 7.82
C LYS A 523 -29.57 -2.02 7.74
N ILE A 524 -30.14 -1.01 8.39
CA ILE A 524 -31.60 -0.76 8.32
C ILE A 524 -31.97 -0.05 7.00
N ILE A 525 -31.07 0.81 6.49
CA ILE A 525 -31.28 1.59 5.26
C ILE A 525 -31.01 0.75 4.00
N ALA A 526 -30.03 -0.13 4.06
CA ALA A 526 -29.68 -1.06 2.97
C ALA A 526 -30.62 -2.25 2.89
#